data_b3447d4ad6f57c1a64b0a1f5af102795
#
_entry.id   b3447d4ad6f57c1a64b0a1f5af102795
#
_cell.length_a   1.000
_cell.length_b   1.000
_cell.length_c   1.000
_cell.angle_alpha   90.00
_cell.angle_beta   90.00
_cell.angle_gamma   90.00
#
_symmetry.space_group_name_H-M   'P 1'
#
loop_
_entity.id
_entity.type
_entity.pdbx_description
1 polymer ?
#
loop_
_entity_poly.entity_id
_entity_poly.type
_entity_poly.pdbx_seq_one_letter_code
_entity_poly.pdbx_strand_id
1 'polypeptide(L)'
;MFCDTTCQKDTIKFIKEDHKLKPYIYISAANCLPDSVIWSYSGLGTNRKLSFDDFGGHKFNVNPSSMSCYFNDTSYAWLLFNDCSNGRGYFAKIPFSKSQNIQRKGSALNKFDPKFAVTDGLVAYTDRGNIFVEEMATGKTAMMTFGNMLADLDYDAMHEFIDSVNITTTHIWAKILRGKNWETVEKDITLEAKKR
;
A
#
# COMPACT_ATOMS: atom_id res chain seq x y z
N MET A 1 -13.05 14.51 -4.14
CA MET A 1 -13.06 13.07 -4.50
C MET A 1 -11.77 12.78 -5.24
N PHE A 2 -11.00 11.78 -4.82
CA PHE A 2 -9.66 11.52 -5.34
C PHE A 2 -9.69 10.85 -6.72
N CYS A 3 -10.60 9.92 -6.95
CA CYS A 3 -10.81 9.27 -8.24
C CYS A 3 -12.31 9.05 -8.49
N ASP A 4 -12.65 8.77 -9.77
CA ASP A 4 -14.05 8.53 -10.14
C ASP A 4 -14.58 7.30 -9.41
N THR A 5 -15.68 7.48 -8.69
CA THR A 5 -16.38 6.39 -8.02
C THR A 5 -17.49 5.88 -8.95
N THR A 6 -17.11 4.97 -9.83
CA THR A 6 -18.10 4.20 -10.57
C THR A 6 -18.53 2.99 -9.74
N CYS A 7 -19.80 2.60 -9.88
CA CYS A 7 -20.28 1.35 -9.28
C CYS A 7 -19.42 0.18 -9.73
N GLN A 8 -18.70 -0.45 -8.80
CA GLN A 8 -17.93 -1.66 -9.09
C GLN A 8 -18.91 -2.83 -9.28
N LYS A 9 -19.14 -3.25 -10.51
CA LYS A 9 -20.01 -4.38 -10.85
C LYS A 9 -19.23 -5.68 -11.02
N ASP A 10 -18.02 -5.57 -11.54
CA ASP A 10 -17.20 -6.71 -11.90
C ASP A 10 -16.10 -6.98 -10.87
N THR A 11 -15.65 -8.22 -10.81
CA THR A 11 -14.48 -8.62 -10.04
C THR A 11 -13.22 -8.01 -10.67
N ILE A 12 -12.44 -7.27 -9.89
CA ILE A 12 -11.10 -6.82 -10.28
C ILE A 12 -10.15 -8.01 -10.16
N LYS A 13 -9.37 -8.27 -11.22
CA LYS A 13 -8.51 -9.46 -11.30
C LYS A 13 -7.07 -9.07 -11.55
N PHE A 14 -6.19 -9.54 -10.69
CA PHE A 14 -4.75 -9.50 -10.86
C PHE A 14 -4.23 -10.93 -10.95
N ILE A 15 -3.53 -11.26 -12.02
CA ILE A 15 -3.01 -12.61 -12.28
C ILE A 15 -1.59 -12.47 -12.82
N LYS A 16 -0.65 -13.25 -12.29
CA LYS A 16 0.71 -13.37 -12.86
C LYS A 16 0.72 -14.48 -13.91
N GLU A 17 0.33 -14.13 -15.15
CA GLU A 17 0.13 -15.08 -16.25
C GLU A 17 1.43 -15.77 -16.70
N ASP A 18 2.58 -15.12 -16.57
CA ASP A 18 3.90 -15.63 -16.92
C ASP A 18 4.45 -16.65 -15.92
N HIS A 19 3.80 -16.80 -14.77
CA HIS A 19 4.20 -17.78 -13.75
C HIS A 19 3.45 -19.10 -13.93
N LYS A 20 4.18 -20.25 -13.87
CA LYS A 20 3.61 -21.61 -14.08
C LYS A 20 2.37 -21.89 -13.20
N LEU A 21 2.37 -21.41 -11.96
CA LEU A 21 1.29 -21.63 -11.01
C LEU A 21 0.23 -20.51 -11.03
N LYS A 22 0.39 -19.49 -11.87
CA LYS A 22 -0.55 -18.38 -12.09
C LYS A 22 -1.18 -17.86 -10.79
N PRO A 23 -0.36 -17.34 -9.85
CA PRO A 23 -0.91 -16.77 -8.63
C PRO A 23 -1.81 -15.59 -8.97
N TYR A 24 -2.89 -15.43 -8.19
CA TYR A 24 -3.88 -14.40 -8.43
C TYR A 24 -4.41 -13.76 -7.15
N ILE A 25 -4.87 -12.53 -7.30
CA ILE A 25 -5.72 -11.80 -6.35
C ILE A 25 -6.95 -11.32 -7.11
N TYR A 26 -8.11 -11.65 -6.60
CA TYR A 26 -9.40 -11.16 -7.09
C TYR A 26 -10.07 -10.30 -6.00
N ILE A 27 -10.68 -9.21 -6.41
CA ILE A 27 -11.48 -8.37 -5.53
C ILE A 27 -12.91 -8.43 -6.03
N SER A 28 -13.74 -9.15 -5.28
CA SER A 28 -15.17 -9.26 -5.58
C SER A 28 -15.90 -7.97 -5.25
N ALA A 29 -17.02 -7.73 -5.89
CA ALA A 29 -17.89 -6.60 -5.65
C ALA A 29 -19.23 -7.05 -5.06
N ALA A 30 -19.78 -6.23 -4.17
CA ALA A 30 -21.14 -6.32 -3.67
C ALA A 30 -21.69 -4.91 -3.44
N ASN A 31 -22.92 -4.67 -3.90
CA ASN A 31 -23.57 -3.35 -3.74
C ASN A 31 -22.73 -2.16 -4.26
N CYS A 32 -22.10 -2.32 -5.43
CA CYS A 32 -21.23 -1.31 -6.04
C CYS A 32 -19.89 -1.05 -5.31
N LEU A 33 -19.56 -1.80 -4.28
CA LEU A 33 -18.36 -1.62 -3.48
C LEU A 33 -17.48 -2.87 -3.49
N PRO A 34 -16.18 -2.78 -3.23
CA PRO A 34 -15.35 -3.94 -3.01
C PRO A 34 -15.82 -4.69 -1.76
N ASP A 35 -15.96 -6.01 -1.87
CA ASP A 35 -16.48 -6.86 -0.79
C ASP A 35 -15.36 -7.72 -0.17
N SER A 36 -14.66 -8.47 -1.01
CA SER A 36 -13.69 -9.43 -0.53
C SER A 36 -12.45 -9.50 -1.41
N VAL A 37 -11.31 -9.70 -0.78
CA VAL A 37 -10.07 -10.11 -1.44
C VAL A 37 -9.97 -11.63 -1.40
N ILE A 38 -9.79 -12.25 -2.54
CA ILE A 38 -9.69 -13.71 -2.73
C ILE A 38 -8.35 -13.98 -3.41
N TRP A 39 -7.54 -14.89 -2.87
CA TRP A 39 -6.25 -15.20 -3.46
C TRP A 39 -5.91 -16.70 -3.40
N SER A 40 -5.20 -17.16 -4.39
CA SER A 40 -4.71 -18.52 -4.51
C SER A 40 -3.71 -18.62 -5.66
N TYR A 41 -3.26 -19.83 -5.95
CA TYR A 41 -2.54 -20.20 -7.16
C TYR A 41 -2.92 -21.61 -7.59
N SER A 42 -2.61 -21.98 -8.84
CA SER A 42 -2.90 -23.32 -9.38
C SER A 42 -2.21 -24.40 -8.56
N GLY A 43 -2.99 -25.35 -8.01
CA GLY A 43 -2.49 -26.45 -7.19
C GLY A 43 -2.49 -26.18 -5.69
N LEU A 44 -2.86 -24.99 -5.20
CA LEU A 44 -3.00 -24.74 -3.76
C LEU A 44 -4.19 -25.48 -3.12
N GLY A 45 -5.18 -25.85 -3.93
CA GLY A 45 -6.36 -26.64 -3.49
C GLY A 45 -7.41 -25.88 -2.70
N THR A 46 -7.12 -24.68 -2.23
CA THR A 46 -8.06 -23.84 -1.47
C THR A 46 -7.88 -22.36 -1.80
N ASN A 47 -8.99 -21.65 -1.93
CA ASN A 47 -8.97 -20.19 -2.01
C ASN A 47 -8.96 -19.61 -0.59
N ARG A 48 -8.23 -18.51 -0.41
CA ARG A 48 -8.25 -17.70 0.79
C ARG A 48 -9.11 -16.50 0.56
N LYS A 49 -9.76 -16.02 1.60
CA LYS A 49 -10.68 -14.89 1.55
C LYS A 49 -10.51 -14.00 2.77
N LEU A 50 -10.58 -12.69 2.55
CA LEU A 50 -10.59 -11.65 3.57
C LEU A 50 -11.65 -10.62 3.18
N SER A 51 -12.40 -10.07 4.14
CA SER A 51 -13.28 -8.93 3.87
C SER A 51 -12.44 -7.72 3.47
N PHE A 52 -12.89 -6.97 2.45
CA PHE A 52 -12.19 -5.76 2.04
C PHE A 52 -12.23 -4.69 3.13
N ASP A 53 -13.30 -4.64 3.91
CA ASP A 53 -13.45 -3.72 5.05
C ASP A 53 -12.38 -3.93 6.15
N ASP A 54 -11.81 -5.14 6.24
CA ASP A 54 -10.75 -5.42 7.22
C ASP A 54 -9.46 -4.63 6.99
N PHE A 55 -9.30 -3.97 5.83
CA PHE A 55 -8.13 -3.11 5.58
C PHE A 55 -8.16 -1.80 6.38
N GLY A 56 -9.32 -1.26 6.69
CA GLY A 56 -9.40 0.01 7.41
C GLY A 56 -10.59 0.14 8.35
N GLY A 57 -11.41 -0.92 8.51
CA GLY A 57 -12.57 -0.88 9.40
C GLY A 57 -13.75 -0.05 8.90
N HIS A 58 -13.78 0.32 7.62
CA HIS A 58 -14.85 1.08 6.97
C HIS A 58 -15.07 0.58 5.54
N LYS A 59 -16.13 1.08 4.91
CA LYS A 59 -16.42 0.83 3.50
C LYS A 59 -15.51 1.66 2.62
N PHE A 60 -14.88 1.02 1.63
CA PHE A 60 -14.00 1.65 0.66
C PHE A 60 -14.71 1.93 -0.64
N ASN A 61 -14.33 3.03 -1.28
CA ASN A 61 -14.57 3.26 -2.69
C ASN A 61 -13.25 3.09 -3.45
N VAL A 62 -13.18 2.17 -4.38
CA VAL A 62 -11.97 1.93 -5.16
C VAL A 62 -12.25 2.00 -6.66
N ASN A 63 -11.22 2.35 -7.40
CA ASN A 63 -11.23 2.31 -8.87
C ASN A 63 -10.04 1.45 -9.32
N PRO A 64 -10.19 0.57 -10.32
CA PRO A 64 -9.08 -0.22 -10.84
C PRO A 64 -7.85 0.61 -11.24
N SER A 65 -8.03 1.86 -11.68
CA SER A 65 -6.93 2.79 -12.02
C SER A 65 -6.11 3.25 -10.81
N SER A 66 -6.67 3.14 -9.59
CA SER A 66 -6.02 3.46 -8.33
C SER A 66 -5.63 2.20 -7.54
N MET A 67 -5.39 1.10 -8.24
CA MET A 67 -5.00 -0.18 -7.66
C MET A 67 -3.86 -0.81 -8.45
N SER A 68 -3.00 -1.54 -7.76
CA SER A 68 -1.98 -2.39 -8.38
C SER A 68 -1.67 -3.61 -7.53
N CYS A 69 -1.16 -4.64 -8.18
CA CYS A 69 -0.71 -5.85 -7.50
C CYS A 69 0.67 -6.26 -8.02
N TYR A 70 1.57 -6.55 -7.09
CA TYR A 70 2.88 -7.13 -7.38
C TYR A 70 2.96 -8.51 -6.76
N PHE A 71 3.36 -9.52 -7.54
CA PHE A 71 3.51 -10.90 -7.09
C PHE A 71 5.00 -11.23 -6.91
N ASN A 72 5.36 -11.68 -5.72
CA ASN A 72 6.63 -12.33 -5.48
C ASN A 72 6.44 -13.85 -5.54
N ASP A 73 6.33 -14.35 -6.77
CA ASP A 73 5.99 -15.72 -7.13
C ASP A 73 4.76 -16.23 -6.37
N THR A 74 4.87 -17.38 -5.70
CA THR A 74 3.82 -17.96 -4.83
C THR A 74 4.10 -17.73 -3.35
N SER A 75 5.07 -16.88 -3.00
CA SER A 75 5.39 -16.58 -1.61
C SER A 75 4.38 -15.59 -1.02
N TYR A 76 4.22 -14.43 -1.68
CA TYR A 76 3.28 -13.39 -1.30
C TYR A 76 2.98 -12.45 -2.46
N ALA A 77 1.93 -11.68 -2.31
CA ALA A 77 1.61 -10.57 -3.21
C ALA A 77 1.47 -9.27 -2.42
N TRP A 78 1.77 -8.15 -3.07
CA TRP A 78 1.49 -6.81 -2.58
C TRP A 78 0.27 -6.27 -3.32
N LEU A 79 -0.77 -5.94 -2.58
CA LEU A 79 -1.94 -5.23 -3.08
C LEU A 79 -1.87 -3.79 -2.59
N LEU A 80 -1.81 -2.84 -3.50
CA LEU A 80 -1.79 -1.40 -3.23
C LEU A 80 -3.06 -0.77 -3.80
N PHE A 81 -3.68 0.12 -3.05
CA PHE A 81 -4.84 0.88 -3.53
C PHE A 81 -5.01 2.20 -2.78
N ASN A 82 -5.74 3.14 -3.39
CA ASN A 82 -6.19 4.34 -2.71
C ASN A 82 -7.72 4.34 -2.61
N ASP A 83 -8.23 4.83 -1.48
CA ASP A 83 -9.66 5.09 -1.32
C ASP A 83 -10.04 6.33 -2.12
N CYS A 84 -10.93 6.17 -3.10
CA CYS A 84 -11.38 7.26 -3.97
C CYS A 84 -12.13 8.36 -3.23
N SER A 85 -12.68 8.07 -2.05
CA SER A 85 -13.44 9.05 -1.25
C SER A 85 -12.54 10.15 -0.70
N ASN A 86 -11.34 9.78 -0.21
CA ASN A 86 -10.44 10.67 0.51
C ASN A 86 -9.00 10.67 0.00
N GLY A 87 -8.64 9.78 -0.94
CA GLY A 87 -7.30 9.66 -1.50
C GLY A 87 -6.31 8.90 -0.62
N ARG A 88 -6.71 8.46 0.56
CA ARG A 88 -5.83 7.74 1.49
C ARG A 88 -5.34 6.43 0.86
N GLY A 89 -4.03 6.21 0.94
CA GLY A 89 -3.38 5.03 0.43
C GLY A 89 -3.37 3.87 1.43
N TYR A 90 -3.54 2.68 0.90
CA TYR A 90 -3.48 1.41 1.63
C TYR A 90 -2.58 0.43 0.92
N PHE A 91 -1.97 -0.46 1.67
CA PHE A 91 -1.39 -1.66 1.10
C PHE A 91 -1.59 -2.88 2.00
N ALA A 92 -1.53 -4.05 1.37
CA ALA A 92 -1.43 -5.32 2.05
C ALA A 92 -0.34 -6.18 1.42
N LYS A 93 0.49 -6.79 2.26
CA LYS A 93 1.36 -7.90 1.91
C LYS A 93 0.63 -9.19 2.26
N ILE A 94 0.20 -9.90 1.24
CA ILE A 94 -0.71 -11.04 1.34
C ILE A 94 0.09 -12.33 1.09
N PRO A 95 0.38 -13.14 2.13
CA PRO A 95 1.10 -14.38 1.97
C PRO A 95 0.21 -15.48 1.39
N PHE A 96 0.77 -16.35 0.54
CA PHE A 96 0.11 -17.56 0.09
C PHE A 96 0.23 -18.69 1.11
N SER A 97 1.21 -18.67 1.99
CA SER A 97 1.33 -19.62 3.11
C SER A 97 0.33 -19.34 4.22
N LYS A 98 -0.29 -20.39 4.79
CA LYS A 98 -1.22 -20.27 5.92
C LYS A 98 -0.53 -19.92 7.24
N SER A 99 0.74 -20.17 7.35
CA SER A 99 1.53 -19.91 8.56
C SER A 99 1.93 -18.45 8.73
N GLN A 100 1.72 -17.60 7.72
CA GLN A 100 2.09 -16.20 7.75
C GLN A 100 0.87 -15.28 7.82
N ASN A 101 0.99 -14.21 8.59
CA ASN A 101 -0.05 -13.20 8.74
C ASN A 101 -0.01 -12.18 7.60
N ILE A 102 -1.18 -11.67 7.23
CA ILE A 102 -1.31 -10.53 6.31
C ILE A 102 -0.80 -9.29 7.03
N GLN A 103 0.13 -8.56 6.40
CA GLN A 103 0.56 -7.25 6.87
C GLN A 103 -0.25 -6.17 6.14
N ARG A 104 -0.81 -5.22 6.88
CA ARG A 104 -1.68 -4.16 6.35
C ARG A 104 -1.24 -2.81 6.89
N LYS A 105 -1.28 -1.78 6.06
CA LYS A 105 -1.04 -0.38 6.44
C LYS A 105 -2.05 0.53 5.75
N GLY A 106 -2.61 1.45 6.51
CA GLY A 106 -3.61 2.42 6.06
C GLY A 106 -3.06 3.84 5.88
N SER A 107 -1.76 3.97 5.65
CA SER A 107 -1.09 5.25 5.44
C SER A 107 0.00 5.11 4.36
N ALA A 108 -0.31 4.36 3.29
CA ALA A 108 0.59 4.15 2.18
C ALA A 108 0.73 5.43 1.34
N LEU A 109 1.95 5.68 0.86
CA LEU A 109 2.30 6.75 -0.07
C LEU A 109 2.34 6.16 -1.49
N ASN A 110 1.16 5.83 -2.02
CA ASN A 110 1.06 5.16 -3.30
C ASN A 110 1.17 6.16 -4.46
N LYS A 111 1.88 5.79 -5.53
CA LYS A 111 2.06 6.58 -6.75
C LYS A 111 0.77 6.86 -7.54
N PHE A 112 -0.39 6.37 -7.10
CA PHE A 112 -1.69 6.76 -7.65
C PHE A 112 -2.05 8.21 -7.32
N ASP A 113 -1.54 8.74 -6.21
CA ASP A 113 -1.55 10.17 -5.95
C ASP A 113 -0.37 10.82 -6.67
N PRO A 114 -0.62 11.78 -7.59
CA PRO A 114 0.46 12.43 -8.36
C PRO A 114 1.46 13.20 -7.48
N LYS A 115 1.12 13.45 -6.23
CA LYS A 115 2.01 14.05 -5.24
C LYS A 115 3.08 13.08 -4.72
N PHE A 116 2.90 11.78 -4.92
CA PHE A 116 3.77 10.74 -4.37
C PHE A 116 4.54 10.03 -5.48
N ALA A 117 5.77 10.48 -5.70
CA ALA A 117 6.70 9.82 -6.60
C ALA A 117 7.46 8.74 -5.82
N VAL A 118 7.08 7.47 -6.04
CA VAL A 118 7.74 6.29 -5.45
C VAL A 118 8.24 5.41 -6.57
N THR A 119 9.53 5.09 -6.56
CA THR A 119 10.16 4.23 -7.57
C THR A 119 9.49 2.86 -7.61
N ASP A 120 9.30 2.32 -8.82
CA ASP A 120 8.73 1.00 -9.03
C ASP A 120 9.52 -0.08 -8.28
N GLY A 121 8.82 -1.04 -7.72
CA GLY A 121 9.41 -2.07 -6.87
C GLY A 121 9.53 -1.69 -5.39
N LEU A 122 9.22 -0.45 -5.02
CA LEU A 122 9.14 0.00 -3.63
C LEU A 122 7.68 0.17 -3.17
N VAL A 123 7.45 -0.08 -1.90
CA VAL A 123 6.29 0.44 -1.16
C VAL A 123 6.78 1.42 -0.11
N ALA A 124 6.04 2.51 0.07
CA ALA A 124 6.31 3.50 1.09
C ALA A 124 5.05 3.76 1.93
N TYR A 125 5.24 3.98 3.21
CA TYR A 125 4.15 4.27 4.12
C TYR A 125 4.64 5.08 5.32
N THR A 126 3.72 5.72 6.01
CA THR A 126 4.01 6.43 7.25
C THR A 126 3.57 5.63 8.47
N ASP A 127 4.35 5.70 9.54
CA ASP A 127 4.00 5.16 10.83
C ASP A 127 4.72 5.96 11.92
N ARG A 128 3.96 6.53 12.87
CA ARG A 128 4.46 7.24 14.05
C ARG A 128 5.57 8.26 13.75
N GLY A 129 5.36 9.13 12.76
CA GLY A 129 6.33 10.18 12.40
C GLY A 129 7.54 9.69 11.61
N ASN A 130 7.47 8.51 11.03
CA ASN A 130 8.48 7.98 10.15
C ASN A 130 7.89 7.68 8.77
N ILE A 131 8.71 7.83 7.73
CA ILE A 131 8.46 7.26 6.40
C ILE A 131 9.27 5.98 6.32
N PHE A 132 8.59 4.86 6.13
CA PHE A 132 9.20 3.56 5.87
C PHE A 132 9.16 3.27 4.38
N VAL A 133 10.22 2.64 3.91
CA VAL A 133 10.34 2.14 2.53
C VAL A 133 10.70 0.67 2.59
N GLU A 134 10.00 -0.17 1.82
CA GLU A 134 10.32 -1.59 1.68
C GLU A 134 10.41 -1.96 0.20
N GLU A 135 11.48 -2.66 -0.18
CA GLU A 135 11.62 -3.24 -1.52
C GLU A 135 10.75 -4.49 -1.62
N MET A 136 9.79 -4.49 -2.54
CA MET A 136 8.79 -5.54 -2.66
C MET A 136 9.38 -6.92 -2.97
N ALA A 137 10.46 -6.96 -3.74
CA ALA A 137 11.09 -8.21 -4.15
C ALA A 137 11.90 -8.88 -3.03
N THR A 138 12.65 -8.11 -2.25
CA THR A 138 13.60 -8.64 -1.26
C THR A 138 13.14 -8.49 0.18
N GLY A 139 12.20 -7.57 0.44
CA GLY A 139 11.77 -7.20 1.78
C GLY A 139 12.80 -6.37 2.56
N LYS A 140 13.85 -5.85 1.91
CA LYS A 140 14.78 -4.90 2.52
C LYS A 140 14.07 -3.59 2.82
N THR A 141 14.44 -2.95 3.91
CA THR A 141 13.76 -1.74 4.41
C THR A 141 14.72 -0.61 4.69
N ALA A 142 14.19 0.60 4.59
CA ALA A 142 14.83 1.81 5.09
C ALA A 142 13.80 2.70 5.76
N MET A 143 14.26 3.71 6.50
CA MET A 143 13.39 4.62 7.24
C MET A 143 14.01 6.02 7.31
N MET A 144 13.13 7.02 7.21
CA MET A 144 13.43 8.41 7.55
C MET A 144 12.48 8.88 8.65
N THR A 145 13.02 9.40 9.75
CA THR A 145 12.23 10.04 10.81
C THR A 145 11.97 11.50 10.45
N PHE A 146 10.70 11.94 10.51
CA PHE A 146 10.33 13.34 10.32
C PHE A 146 9.46 13.87 11.46
N GLY A 147 8.98 13.01 12.35
CA GLY A 147 7.95 13.28 13.33
C GLY A 147 8.42 13.73 14.70
N ASN A 148 9.73 13.79 14.99
CA ASN A 148 10.23 14.19 16.32
C ASN A 148 9.90 15.64 16.71
N MET A 149 9.36 16.44 15.79
CA MET A 149 9.00 17.83 15.99
C MET A 149 7.49 18.10 15.92
N LEU A 150 6.68 17.05 15.88
CA LEU A 150 5.24 17.16 15.71
C LEU A 150 4.59 16.79 17.04
N ALA A 151 4.41 17.80 17.93
CA ALA A 151 3.91 17.58 19.28
C ALA A 151 2.44 17.12 19.35
N ASP A 152 1.64 17.39 18.31
CA ASP A 152 0.19 17.17 18.28
C ASP A 152 -0.26 16.44 17.00
N LEU A 153 0.44 15.36 16.63
CA LEU A 153 0.08 14.57 15.45
C LEU A 153 -1.08 13.62 15.72
N ASP A 154 -2.09 13.73 14.90
CA ASP A 154 -3.01 12.62 14.65
C ASP A 154 -2.30 11.56 13.80
N TYR A 155 -1.84 10.49 14.44
CA TYR A 155 -1.14 9.40 13.77
C TYR A 155 -2.00 8.67 12.72
N ASP A 156 -3.31 8.77 12.82
CA ASP A 156 -4.24 8.18 11.85
C ASP A 156 -4.41 9.07 10.61
N ALA A 157 -4.09 10.35 10.71
CA ALA A 157 -4.16 11.34 9.63
C ALA A 157 -2.79 11.77 9.09
N MET A 158 -1.75 10.96 9.26
CA MET A 158 -0.38 11.29 8.84
C MET A 158 -0.25 11.69 7.36
N HIS A 159 -1.07 11.12 6.49
CA HIS A 159 -1.09 11.46 5.06
C HIS A 159 -1.51 12.92 4.79
N GLU A 160 -2.23 13.57 5.72
CA GLU A 160 -2.64 14.99 5.60
C GLU A 160 -1.48 15.95 5.87
N PHE A 161 -0.44 15.48 6.59
CA PHE A 161 0.76 16.26 6.91
C PHE A 161 1.87 16.12 5.86
N ILE A 162 1.64 15.34 4.81
CA ILE A 162 2.58 15.14 3.71
C ILE A 162 1.97 15.73 2.43
N ASP A 163 2.60 16.81 1.93
CA ASP A 163 2.19 17.42 0.66
C ASP A 163 2.69 16.60 -0.53
N SER A 164 3.96 16.22 -0.51
CA SER A 164 4.59 15.49 -1.60
C SER A 164 5.81 14.68 -1.13
N VAL A 165 6.11 13.61 -1.86
CA VAL A 165 7.31 12.80 -1.65
C VAL A 165 7.99 12.45 -2.96
N ASN A 166 9.31 12.26 -2.89
CA ASN A 166 10.11 11.60 -3.93
C ASN A 166 10.98 10.54 -3.25
N ILE A 167 10.67 9.26 -3.51
CA ILE A 167 11.29 8.13 -2.85
C ILE A 167 11.94 7.23 -3.89
N THR A 168 13.24 7.05 -3.74
CA THR A 168 14.07 6.15 -4.55
C THR A 168 14.68 5.05 -3.70
N THR A 169 15.46 4.15 -4.31
CA THR A 169 16.20 3.10 -3.59
C THR A 169 17.32 3.64 -2.70
N THR A 170 17.71 4.90 -2.88
CA THR A 170 18.86 5.52 -2.19
C THR A 170 18.52 6.81 -1.47
N HIS A 171 17.34 7.38 -1.70
CA HIS A 171 16.99 8.69 -1.17
C HIS A 171 15.50 8.82 -0.88
N ILE A 172 15.17 9.49 0.22
CA ILE A 172 13.82 9.93 0.58
C ILE A 172 13.84 11.44 0.68
N TRP A 173 12.97 12.09 -0.09
CA TRP A 173 12.65 13.50 0.03
C TRP A 173 11.15 13.63 0.30
N ALA A 174 10.78 14.51 1.22
CA ALA A 174 9.38 14.77 1.55
C ALA A 174 9.14 16.24 1.90
N LYS A 175 8.00 16.78 1.49
CA LYS A 175 7.49 18.07 1.92
C LYS A 175 6.38 17.83 2.94
N ILE A 176 6.60 18.28 4.16
CA ILE A 176 5.76 17.99 5.33
C ILE A 176 5.25 19.28 5.98
N LEU A 177 4.07 19.20 6.61
CA LEU A 177 3.51 20.28 7.40
C LEU A 177 4.06 20.22 8.83
N ARG A 178 4.75 21.28 9.26
CA ARG A 178 5.19 21.49 10.64
C ARG A 178 4.50 22.71 11.23
N GLY A 179 3.59 22.47 12.17
CA GLY A 179 2.73 23.53 12.68
C GLY A 179 1.91 24.16 11.57
N LYS A 180 2.25 25.38 11.13
CA LYS A 180 1.58 26.10 10.03
C LYS A 180 2.41 26.23 8.76
N ASN A 181 3.63 25.69 8.75
CA ASN A 181 4.58 25.88 7.65
C ASN A 181 4.88 24.55 6.96
N TRP A 182 4.97 24.60 5.62
CA TRP A 182 5.48 23.50 4.82
C TRP A 182 7.00 23.54 4.79
N GLU A 183 7.62 22.44 5.18
CA GLU A 183 9.08 22.27 5.21
C GLU A 183 9.50 21.04 4.41
N THR A 184 10.70 21.06 3.88
CA THR A 184 11.30 19.89 3.22
C THR A 184 12.21 19.15 4.18
N VAL A 185 12.12 17.83 4.14
CA VAL A 185 13.03 16.92 4.84
C VAL A 185 13.55 15.89 3.86
N GLU A 186 14.81 15.52 3.99
CA GLU A 186 15.42 14.55 3.09
C GLU A 186 16.46 13.70 3.81
N LYS A 187 16.72 12.52 3.29
CA LYS A 187 17.71 11.59 3.81
C LYS A 187 18.17 10.61 2.74
N ASP A 188 19.50 10.44 2.65
CA ASP A 188 20.07 9.30 1.94
C ASP A 188 19.84 8.02 2.75
N ILE A 189 19.42 6.98 2.06
CA ILE A 189 19.05 5.70 2.66
C ILE A 189 19.82 4.54 2.05
N THR A 190 19.96 3.48 2.82
CA THR A 190 20.40 2.16 2.34
C THR A 190 19.33 1.15 2.72
N LEU A 191 18.87 0.37 1.75
CA LEU A 191 17.90 -0.71 1.99
C LEU A 191 18.61 -1.90 2.62
N GLU A 192 18.24 -2.22 3.85
CA GLU A 192 18.86 -3.29 4.65
C GLU A 192 17.86 -4.40 4.96
N ALA A 193 18.35 -5.63 5.11
CA ALA A 193 17.53 -6.73 5.59
C ALA A 193 16.98 -6.42 7.00
N LYS A 194 15.71 -6.70 7.25
CA LYS A 194 15.13 -6.56 8.59
C LYS A 194 15.96 -7.37 9.59
N LYS A 195 16.53 -6.71 10.58
CA LYS A 195 17.15 -7.41 11.73
C LYS A 195 16.04 -8.20 12.43
N ARG A 196 16.24 -9.49 12.54
CA ARG A 196 15.34 -10.42 13.26
C ARG A 196 15.40 -10.18 14.76
#